data_262c8698e2c480a5818b36c1a0b3888d
#
_entry.id   262c8698e2c480a5818b36c1a0b3888d
#
_cell.length_a   1.000
_cell.length_b   1.000
_cell.length_c   1.000
_cell.angle_alpha   90.00
_cell.angle_beta   90.00
_cell.angle_gamma   90.00
#
_symmetry.space_group_name_H-M   'P 1'
#
loop_
_entity.id
_entity.type
_entity.pdbx_description
1 polymer ?
#
loop_
_entity_poly.entity_id
_entity_poly.type
_entity_poly.pdbx_seq_one_letter_code
_entity_poly.pdbx_strand_id
1 'polypeptide(L)'
;KCLPEEAKNNDFNGLGSSNIHTQDAILLTIGTPEKHSSKNSILAQKDDFAYGKVLQFKKIELEKKLKDNNFDLSYEIYSKGHRVPQGITMLNGKIYSVEHGPKGGDELNLIIKGNNYGWPKVSYGTNYLKDNGGDGVSFPISHSNLNFKEPLFAFVPSVGIASVNNCPTILKNYYNKPCLMATSLYGNQLRKGNSLIIFLLNDEQTVVQSVEKIKINDLVIRHFVTDRQNRLYEDTDGSIYISADKKGIFKIKFEDFRVK
;
A
#
# COMPACT_ATOMS: atom_id res chain seq x y z
N LYS A 1 -2.04 19.06 11.01
CA LYS A 1 -3.29 19.42 11.71
C LYS A 1 -4.09 18.17 12.05
N CYS A 2 -4.78 18.18 13.19
CA CYS A 2 -5.76 17.16 13.56
C CYS A 2 -6.93 17.15 12.57
N LEU A 3 -7.80 16.14 12.66
CA LEU A 3 -9.02 16.11 11.87
C LEU A 3 -9.83 17.39 12.03
N PRO A 4 -10.49 17.89 10.97
CA PRO A 4 -11.45 18.96 11.08
C PRO A 4 -12.55 18.61 12.10
N GLU A 5 -13.16 19.61 12.68
CA GLU A 5 -14.19 19.42 13.72
C GLU A 5 -15.38 18.60 13.25
N GLU A 6 -15.71 18.74 11.97
CA GLU A 6 -16.78 17.99 11.29
C GLU A 6 -16.48 16.49 11.12
N ALA A 7 -15.21 16.09 11.28
CA ALA A 7 -14.75 14.69 11.14
C ALA A 7 -14.72 13.91 12.47
N LYS A 8 -15.19 14.48 13.57
CA LYS A 8 -15.03 13.91 14.92
C LYS A 8 -15.81 12.61 15.18
N ASN A 9 -16.77 12.26 14.34
CA ASN A 9 -17.64 11.14 14.60
C ASN A 9 -17.33 9.95 13.69
N ASN A 10 -16.48 9.04 14.15
CA ASN A 10 -16.29 7.66 13.63
C ASN A 10 -15.62 7.49 12.26
N ASP A 11 -14.98 8.49 11.69
CA ASP A 11 -14.34 8.41 10.36
C ASP A 11 -12.88 7.93 10.40
N PHE A 12 -12.50 7.16 11.41
CA PHE A 12 -11.13 6.61 11.50
C PHE A 12 -10.93 5.31 10.71
N ASN A 13 -11.92 4.86 9.97
CA ASN A 13 -11.77 3.76 9.04
C ASN A 13 -10.96 4.22 7.82
N GLY A 14 -10.01 3.39 7.38
CA GLY A 14 -9.24 3.67 6.17
C GLY A 14 -7.91 4.41 6.39
N LEU A 15 -7.48 4.59 7.64
CA LEU A 15 -6.19 5.23 7.94
C LEU A 15 -4.96 4.38 7.61
N GLY A 16 -5.11 3.24 6.95
CA GLY A 16 -4.02 2.33 6.66
C GLY A 16 -2.65 3.01 6.62
N SER A 17 -1.66 2.40 7.25
CA SER A 17 -0.34 2.99 7.39
C SER A 17 0.73 1.92 7.29
N SER A 18 1.86 2.29 6.70
CA SER A 18 3.09 1.51 6.65
C SER A 18 4.27 2.46 6.54
N ASN A 19 5.48 1.98 6.83
CA ASN A 19 6.66 2.80 6.74
C ASN A 19 7.84 2.05 6.14
N ILE A 20 8.80 2.81 5.61
CA ILE A 20 10.12 2.30 5.22
C ILE A 20 11.21 3.26 5.70
N HIS A 21 12.39 2.70 5.91
CA HIS A 21 13.59 3.46 6.23
C HIS A 21 14.48 3.56 5.00
N THR A 22 14.71 4.78 4.52
CA THR A 22 15.77 5.08 3.57
C THR A 22 17.07 5.40 4.32
N GLN A 23 18.14 5.74 3.60
CA GLN A 23 19.39 6.16 4.24
C GLN A 23 19.16 7.35 5.17
N ASP A 24 18.46 8.41 4.71
CA ASP A 24 18.39 9.70 5.39
C ASP A 24 17.02 10.01 6.00
N ALA A 25 16.01 9.19 5.72
CA ALA A 25 14.63 9.48 6.10
C ALA A 25 13.83 8.23 6.49
N ILE A 26 12.72 8.48 7.16
CA ILE A 26 11.60 7.53 7.29
C ILE A 26 10.46 8.05 6.42
N LEU A 27 9.93 7.21 5.55
CA LEU A 27 8.71 7.47 4.82
C LEU A 27 7.55 6.74 5.50
N LEU A 28 6.49 7.48 5.76
CA LEU A 28 5.28 6.98 6.42
C LEU A 28 4.07 7.24 5.53
N THR A 29 3.32 6.19 5.22
CA THR A 29 2.03 6.35 4.53
C THR A 29 0.93 6.62 5.54
N ILE A 30 0.00 7.51 5.21
CA ILE A 30 -1.22 7.75 5.99
C ILE A 30 -2.40 7.86 5.03
N GLY A 31 -3.42 7.04 5.26
CA GLY A 31 -4.65 7.07 4.48
C GLY A 31 -5.56 8.25 4.83
N THR A 32 -6.64 8.38 4.08
CA THR A 32 -7.71 9.35 4.38
C THR A 32 -8.69 8.78 5.39
N PRO A 33 -9.09 9.56 6.41
CA PRO A 33 -10.15 9.14 7.31
C PRO A 33 -11.48 9.22 6.56
N GLU A 34 -11.99 8.08 6.16
CA GLU A 34 -13.25 8.02 5.44
C GLU A 34 -14.09 6.81 5.83
N LYS A 35 -15.37 7.03 5.89
CA LYS A 35 -16.39 6.00 5.91
C LYS A 35 -17.14 6.09 4.59
N HIS A 36 -16.78 5.22 3.61
CA HIS A 36 -17.50 5.10 2.34
C HIS A 36 -17.82 6.45 1.67
N SER A 37 -16.85 7.11 1.04
CA SER A 37 -17.02 8.42 0.39
C SER A 37 -17.35 9.60 1.30
N SER A 38 -16.73 9.66 2.48
CA SER A 38 -16.91 10.78 3.38
C SER A 38 -16.39 12.10 2.78
N LYS A 39 -16.92 13.23 3.29
CA LYS A 39 -16.44 14.57 2.95
C LYS A 39 -14.94 14.77 3.22
N ASN A 40 -14.34 13.87 4.02
CA ASN A 40 -12.94 13.93 4.42
C ASN A 40 -11.97 13.39 3.37
N SER A 41 -12.43 12.66 2.36
CA SER A 41 -11.56 12.14 1.30
C SER A 41 -10.81 13.25 0.57
N ILE A 42 -11.37 14.47 0.49
CA ILE A 42 -10.72 15.64 -0.10
C ILE A 42 -9.44 16.08 0.65
N LEU A 43 -9.25 15.65 1.91
CA LEU A 43 -8.03 15.94 2.68
C LEU A 43 -6.78 15.35 2.01
N ALA A 44 -6.94 14.30 1.19
CA ALA A 44 -5.85 13.76 0.37
C ALA A 44 -5.24 14.80 -0.59
N GLN A 45 -6.00 15.83 -0.97
CA GLN A 45 -5.55 16.89 -1.86
C GLN A 45 -5.06 18.17 -1.15
N LYS A 46 -5.33 18.31 0.16
CA LYS A 46 -4.97 19.50 0.93
C LYS A 46 -3.59 19.35 1.57
N ASP A 47 -2.70 20.31 1.38
CA ASP A 47 -1.30 20.24 1.83
C ASP A 47 -1.11 20.54 3.32
N ASP A 48 -2.10 21.11 3.99
CA ASP A 48 -2.07 21.39 5.43
C ASP A 48 -2.51 20.20 6.31
N PHE A 49 -2.83 19.05 5.72
CA PHE A 49 -3.20 17.82 6.41
C PHE A 49 -2.27 16.66 6.04
N ALA A 50 -2.00 15.79 7.03
CA ALA A 50 -1.19 14.59 6.85
C ALA A 50 -1.92 13.43 6.12
N TYR A 51 -3.24 13.53 5.97
CA TYR A 51 -4.08 12.44 5.46
C TYR A 51 -3.99 12.28 3.94
N GLY A 52 -4.00 11.04 3.48
CA GLY A 52 -3.86 10.69 2.07
C GLY A 52 -2.49 11.04 1.50
N LYS A 53 -1.43 10.81 2.28
CA LYS A 53 -0.06 11.23 1.98
C LYS A 53 0.94 10.09 2.19
N VAL A 54 2.07 10.22 1.51
CA VAL A 54 3.34 9.69 1.99
C VAL A 54 4.10 10.85 2.61
N LEU A 55 4.44 10.74 3.87
CA LEU A 55 5.18 11.75 4.64
C LEU A 55 6.64 11.35 4.75
N GLN A 56 7.52 12.33 4.69
CA GLN A 56 8.96 12.16 4.86
C GLN A 56 9.41 12.84 6.16
N PHE A 57 10.08 12.07 7.02
CA PHE A 57 10.73 12.54 8.24
C PHE A 57 12.24 12.37 8.09
N LYS A 58 13.02 13.43 8.18
CA LYS A 58 14.48 13.35 8.13
C LYS A 58 15.02 12.75 9.43
N LYS A 59 15.84 11.70 9.32
CA LYS A 59 16.40 10.99 10.49
C LYS A 59 17.19 11.91 11.41
N ILE A 60 18.01 12.78 10.84
CA ILE A 60 18.82 13.73 11.63
C ILE A 60 17.96 14.68 12.48
N GLU A 61 16.81 15.12 11.96
CA GLU A 61 15.89 15.97 12.71
C GLU A 61 15.17 15.18 13.80
N LEU A 62 14.76 13.94 13.52
CA LEU A 62 14.16 13.04 14.49
C LEU A 62 15.11 12.75 15.64
N GLU A 63 16.37 12.39 15.35
CA GLU A 63 17.38 12.11 16.36
C GLU A 63 17.66 13.34 17.27
N LYS A 64 17.74 14.53 16.67
CA LYS A 64 17.91 15.77 17.42
C LYS A 64 16.73 16.00 18.37
N LYS A 65 15.50 15.93 17.85
CA LYS A 65 14.30 16.15 18.65
C LYS A 65 14.11 15.11 19.76
N LEU A 66 14.46 13.85 19.50
CA LEU A 66 14.44 12.81 20.53
C LEU A 66 15.44 13.08 21.66
N LYS A 67 16.66 13.55 21.33
CA LYS A 67 17.65 13.96 22.34
C LYS A 67 17.17 15.14 23.20
N ASP A 68 16.44 16.06 22.58
CA ASP A 68 15.90 17.25 23.25
C ASP A 68 14.56 17.00 23.97
N ASN A 69 14.08 15.73 24.02
CA ASN A 69 12.75 15.35 24.50
C ASN A 69 11.61 16.17 23.86
N ASN A 70 11.81 16.61 22.62
CA ASN A 70 10.83 17.39 21.87
C ASN A 70 10.10 16.49 20.87
N PHE A 71 8.79 16.31 21.04
CA PHE A 71 7.94 15.47 20.21
C PHE A 71 7.15 16.25 19.15
N ASP A 72 7.42 17.54 18.98
CA ASP A 72 6.86 18.31 17.86
C ASP A 72 7.63 17.99 16.58
N LEU A 73 7.16 16.95 15.88
CA LEU A 73 7.79 16.41 14.68
C LEU A 73 7.35 17.19 13.44
N SER A 74 8.32 17.70 12.70
CA SER A 74 8.11 18.25 11.35
C SER A 74 8.20 17.14 10.29
N TYR A 75 7.44 17.26 9.22
CA TYR A 75 7.48 16.37 8.06
C TYR A 75 7.36 17.14 6.76
N GLU A 76 7.86 16.54 5.69
CA GLU A 76 7.60 16.98 4.32
C GLU A 76 6.56 16.06 3.67
N ILE A 77 5.69 16.60 2.82
CA ILE A 77 4.81 15.78 1.98
C ILE A 77 5.65 15.22 0.84
N TYR A 78 5.88 13.91 0.85
CA TYR A 78 6.62 13.23 -0.21
C TYR A 78 5.74 13.01 -1.44
N SER A 79 4.49 12.55 -1.25
CA SER A 79 3.46 12.45 -2.27
C SER A 79 2.07 12.59 -1.66
N LYS A 80 1.05 12.85 -2.49
CA LYS A 80 -0.33 13.06 -2.06
C LYS A 80 -1.36 12.40 -2.97
N GLY A 81 -2.62 12.46 -2.57
CA GLY A 81 -3.71 11.88 -3.36
C GLY A 81 -3.84 10.38 -3.19
N HIS A 82 -3.50 9.86 -2.01
CA HIS A 82 -3.65 8.46 -1.65
C HIS A 82 -4.95 8.22 -0.88
N ARG A 83 -5.57 7.06 -1.13
CA ARG A 83 -6.80 6.66 -0.42
C ARG A 83 -6.49 5.94 0.89
N VAL A 84 -6.11 4.68 0.82
CA VAL A 84 -5.82 3.83 1.98
C VAL A 84 -4.55 3.00 1.70
N PRO A 85 -3.37 3.63 1.75
CA PRO A 85 -2.11 2.93 1.53
C PRO A 85 -1.83 1.98 2.70
N GLN A 86 -1.75 0.70 2.40
CA GLN A 86 -1.60 -0.39 3.37
C GLN A 86 -0.17 -0.91 3.46
N GLY A 87 0.61 -0.71 2.43
CA GLY A 87 1.99 -1.19 2.36
C GLY A 87 2.88 -0.26 1.56
N ILE A 88 4.13 -0.14 1.98
CA ILE A 88 5.18 0.58 1.26
C ILE A 88 6.48 -0.22 1.35
N THR A 89 7.24 -0.26 0.26
CA THR A 89 8.55 -0.92 0.20
C THR A 89 9.49 -0.19 -0.74
N MET A 90 10.76 -0.57 -0.70
CA MET A 90 11.77 -0.04 -1.62
C MET A 90 12.48 -1.20 -2.32
N LEU A 91 12.55 -1.16 -3.65
CA LEU A 91 13.28 -2.10 -4.49
C LEU A 91 14.29 -1.29 -5.33
N ASN A 92 15.58 -1.56 -5.16
CA ASN A 92 16.68 -0.91 -5.91
C ASN A 92 16.55 0.63 -5.96
N GLY A 93 16.23 1.25 -4.83
CA GLY A 93 16.09 2.71 -4.70
C GLY A 93 14.75 3.29 -5.17
N LYS A 94 13.88 2.51 -5.80
CA LYS A 94 12.52 2.91 -6.16
C LYS A 94 11.54 2.53 -5.07
N ILE A 95 10.57 3.40 -4.80
CA ILE A 95 9.59 3.25 -3.72
C ILE A 95 8.25 2.83 -4.32
N TYR A 96 7.65 1.81 -3.74
CA TYR A 96 6.34 1.28 -4.16
C TYR A 96 5.38 1.27 -3.00
N SER A 97 4.12 1.57 -3.27
CA SER A 97 3.04 1.45 -2.30
C SER A 97 1.88 0.67 -2.88
N VAL A 98 1.19 -0.06 -2.03
CA VAL A 98 -0.11 -0.68 -2.37
C VAL A 98 -1.20 -0.03 -1.54
N GLU A 99 -2.34 0.23 -2.17
CA GLU A 99 -3.46 0.88 -1.52
C GLU A 99 -4.81 0.32 -1.94
N HIS A 100 -5.78 0.41 -1.02
CA HIS A 100 -7.16 0.05 -1.33
C HIS A 100 -7.85 1.15 -2.11
N GLY A 101 -8.44 0.78 -3.24
CA GLY A 101 -9.44 1.58 -3.90
C GLY A 101 -10.78 1.57 -3.16
N PRO A 102 -11.80 2.29 -3.66
CA PRO A 102 -13.17 2.17 -3.16
C PRO A 102 -13.76 0.79 -3.54
N LYS A 103 -14.91 0.72 -4.15
CA LYS A 103 -15.42 -0.55 -4.68
C LYS A 103 -14.71 -0.90 -5.99
N GLY A 104 -13.65 -1.71 -5.93
CA GLY A 104 -12.66 -1.92 -6.99
C GLY A 104 -11.48 -0.94 -6.89
N GLY A 105 -10.49 -1.10 -7.78
CA GLY A 105 -9.40 -0.14 -7.93
C GLY A 105 -8.33 -0.19 -6.83
N ASP A 106 -8.05 -1.36 -6.25
CA ASP A 106 -6.82 -1.52 -5.46
C ASP A 106 -5.60 -1.35 -6.37
N GLU A 107 -4.58 -0.67 -5.90
CA GLU A 107 -3.46 -0.20 -6.73
C GLU A 107 -2.10 -0.64 -6.23
N LEU A 108 -1.18 -0.84 -7.19
CA LEU A 108 0.26 -0.78 -6.99
C LEU A 108 0.78 0.51 -7.60
N ASN A 109 1.39 1.35 -6.80
CA ASN A 109 1.92 2.65 -7.19
C ASN A 109 3.44 2.70 -7.11
N LEU A 110 4.12 3.27 -8.12
CA LEU A 110 5.49 3.73 -8.04
C LEU A 110 5.49 5.15 -7.44
N ILE A 111 5.98 5.28 -6.21
CA ILE A 111 5.93 6.54 -5.46
C ILE A 111 7.09 7.45 -5.86
N ILE A 112 6.76 8.61 -6.41
CA ILE A 112 7.69 9.63 -6.86
C ILE A 112 7.45 10.91 -6.06
N LYS A 113 8.53 11.51 -5.56
CA LYS A 113 8.46 12.75 -4.76
C LYS A 113 7.78 13.87 -5.56
N GLY A 114 6.85 14.55 -4.90
CA GLY A 114 6.09 15.67 -5.48
C GLY A 114 4.85 15.26 -6.29
N ASN A 115 4.64 13.98 -6.56
CA ASN A 115 3.51 13.54 -7.38
C ASN A 115 2.20 13.46 -6.58
N ASN A 116 1.09 13.61 -7.32
CA ASN A 116 -0.28 13.48 -6.86
C ASN A 116 -0.93 12.28 -7.54
N TYR A 117 -1.46 11.33 -6.76
CA TYR A 117 -2.08 10.08 -7.21
C TYR A 117 -3.59 10.17 -7.38
N GLY A 118 -4.17 11.34 -7.17
CA GLY A 118 -5.48 11.74 -7.66
C GLY A 118 -6.66 11.51 -6.74
N TRP A 119 -6.57 10.64 -5.71
CA TRP A 119 -7.69 10.44 -4.78
C TRP A 119 -8.13 11.76 -4.11
N PRO A 120 -9.43 12.08 -3.98
CA PRO A 120 -10.62 11.34 -4.45
C PRO A 120 -11.15 11.81 -5.82
N LYS A 121 -10.36 12.50 -6.62
CA LYS A 121 -10.80 13.06 -7.91
C LYS A 121 -10.84 12.04 -9.03
N VAL A 122 -10.06 10.97 -8.90
CA VAL A 122 -9.95 9.88 -9.88
C VAL A 122 -9.72 8.56 -9.15
N SER A 123 -10.24 7.46 -9.71
CA SER A 123 -10.03 6.10 -9.21
C SER A 123 -10.47 5.09 -10.27
N TYR A 124 -9.84 3.91 -10.29
CA TYR A 124 -10.29 2.76 -11.07
C TYR A 124 -11.47 2.00 -10.45
N GLY A 125 -11.84 2.34 -9.20
CA GLY A 125 -13.03 1.81 -8.55
C GLY A 125 -14.27 2.66 -8.75
N THR A 126 -15.34 2.29 -8.07
CA THR A 126 -16.60 3.03 -8.02
C THR A 126 -16.95 3.40 -6.59
N ASN A 127 -17.74 4.43 -6.39
CA ASN A 127 -18.30 4.71 -5.08
C ASN A 127 -19.20 3.56 -4.60
N TYR A 128 -19.33 3.44 -3.29
CA TYR A 128 -20.30 2.53 -2.71
C TYR A 128 -21.73 2.97 -3.02
N LEU A 129 -22.68 2.04 -3.01
CA LEU A 129 -24.11 2.35 -3.15
C LEU A 129 -24.62 3.12 -1.93
N LYS A 130 -25.79 3.77 -2.05
CA LYS A 130 -26.38 4.62 -1.00
C LYS A 130 -26.59 3.90 0.33
N ASP A 131 -26.99 2.65 0.30
CA ASP A 131 -27.17 1.77 1.49
C ASP A 131 -25.85 1.52 2.24
N ASN A 132 -24.71 1.74 1.58
CA ASN A 132 -23.36 1.67 2.16
C ASN A 132 -22.69 3.06 2.27
N GLY A 133 -23.49 4.14 2.19
CA GLY A 133 -23.00 5.52 2.37
C GLY A 133 -22.38 6.19 1.14
N GLY A 134 -22.47 5.56 -0.03
CA GLY A 134 -22.01 6.11 -1.31
C GLY A 134 -23.16 6.59 -2.20
N ASP A 135 -22.84 6.98 -3.42
CA ASP A 135 -23.80 7.37 -4.47
C ASP A 135 -23.81 6.39 -5.66
N GLY A 136 -22.91 5.41 -5.67
CA GLY A 136 -22.76 4.42 -6.74
C GLY A 136 -22.16 4.97 -8.03
N VAL A 137 -21.77 6.24 -8.06
CA VAL A 137 -21.21 6.90 -9.25
C VAL A 137 -19.77 6.45 -9.48
N SER A 138 -19.42 6.21 -10.73
CA SER A 138 -18.03 5.90 -11.10
C SER A 138 -17.16 7.15 -11.05
N PHE A 139 -15.91 6.98 -10.62
CA PHE A 139 -14.90 8.03 -10.73
C PHE A 139 -14.41 8.16 -12.18
N PRO A 140 -13.87 9.32 -12.56
CA PRO A 140 -12.98 9.39 -13.73
C PRO A 140 -11.84 8.37 -13.55
N ILE A 141 -11.52 7.61 -14.61
CA ILE A 141 -10.51 6.55 -14.55
C ILE A 141 -9.15 6.95 -15.09
N SER A 142 -9.09 7.98 -15.93
CA SER A 142 -7.83 8.41 -16.52
C SER A 142 -7.13 9.43 -15.61
N HIS A 143 -6.16 8.99 -14.85
CA HIS A 143 -5.34 9.84 -14.01
C HIS A 143 -4.56 10.86 -14.83
N SER A 144 -3.93 10.41 -15.92
CA SER A 144 -3.10 11.24 -16.78
C SER A 144 -3.87 12.39 -17.44
N ASN A 145 -5.12 12.17 -17.86
CA ASN A 145 -5.96 13.23 -18.45
C ASN A 145 -6.29 14.35 -17.44
N LEU A 146 -6.15 14.09 -16.16
CA LEU A 146 -6.36 15.04 -15.06
C LEU A 146 -5.04 15.46 -14.39
N ASN A 147 -3.89 15.18 -15.03
CA ASN A 147 -2.54 15.46 -14.53
C ASN A 147 -2.23 14.77 -13.18
N PHE A 148 -2.77 13.59 -12.95
CA PHE A 148 -2.42 12.73 -11.83
C PHE A 148 -1.48 11.60 -12.27
N LYS A 149 -0.74 11.06 -11.33
CA LYS A 149 0.15 9.92 -11.59
C LYS A 149 -0.67 8.64 -11.70
N GLU A 150 -0.50 7.94 -12.83
CA GLU A 150 -1.10 6.61 -13.02
C GLU A 150 -0.46 5.57 -12.10
N PRO A 151 -1.25 4.64 -11.52
CA PRO A 151 -0.72 3.45 -10.88
C PRO A 151 0.03 2.56 -11.88
N LEU A 152 0.96 1.75 -11.39
CA LEU A 152 1.58 0.71 -12.23
C LEU A 152 0.62 -0.42 -12.55
N PHE A 153 -0.31 -0.69 -11.64
CA PHE A 153 -1.33 -1.72 -11.80
C PHE A 153 -2.55 -1.42 -10.92
N ALA A 154 -3.75 -1.69 -11.45
CA ALA A 154 -5.00 -1.57 -10.71
C ALA A 154 -5.83 -2.86 -10.81
N PHE A 155 -6.41 -3.28 -9.70
CA PHE A 155 -7.27 -4.46 -9.60
C PHE A 155 -8.74 -4.08 -9.69
N VAL A 156 -9.42 -4.56 -10.73
CA VAL A 156 -10.88 -4.41 -10.87
C VAL A 156 -11.47 -5.80 -11.20
N PRO A 157 -12.12 -6.45 -10.24
CA PRO A 157 -12.48 -6.02 -8.89
C PRO A 157 -11.30 -5.99 -7.91
N SER A 158 -11.48 -5.31 -6.76
CA SER A 158 -10.51 -5.28 -5.67
C SER A 158 -10.16 -6.66 -5.14
N VAL A 159 -8.92 -6.80 -4.71
CA VAL A 159 -8.38 -8.02 -4.07
C VAL A 159 -8.14 -7.83 -2.55
N GLY A 160 -8.34 -6.61 -2.03
CA GLY A 160 -8.02 -6.27 -0.65
C GLY A 160 -6.52 -6.35 -0.40
N ILE A 161 -5.74 -5.67 -1.24
CA ILE A 161 -4.28 -5.67 -1.14
C ILE A 161 -3.84 -5.04 0.20
N ALA A 162 -2.96 -5.71 0.97
CA ALA A 162 -2.71 -5.27 2.34
C ALA A 162 -1.25 -4.89 2.61
N SER A 163 -0.30 -5.67 2.19
CA SER A 163 1.12 -5.41 2.43
C SER A 163 1.91 -5.64 1.16
N VAL A 164 3.04 -4.98 1.02
CA VAL A 164 3.96 -5.18 -0.11
C VAL A 164 5.39 -5.23 0.38
N ASN A 165 6.17 -6.13 -0.22
CA ASN A 165 7.61 -6.21 0.01
C ASN A 165 8.31 -6.75 -1.25
N ASN A 166 9.63 -6.77 -1.22
CA ASN A 166 10.41 -7.40 -2.26
C ASN A 166 10.16 -8.92 -2.24
N CYS A 167 10.21 -9.57 -3.40
CA CYS A 167 10.18 -11.03 -3.43
C CYS A 167 11.34 -11.61 -2.63
N PRO A 168 11.16 -12.77 -1.97
CA PRO A 168 12.26 -13.51 -1.36
C PRO A 168 13.26 -13.97 -2.43
N THR A 169 14.47 -14.27 -1.98
CA THR A 169 15.60 -14.63 -2.87
C THR A 169 15.25 -15.80 -3.79
N ILE A 170 14.54 -16.79 -3.29
CA ILE A 170 14.13 -17.95 -4.09
C ILE A 170 13.25 -17.56 -5.29
N LEU A 171 12.29 -16.66 -5.10
CA LEU A 171 11.43 -16.19 -6.18
C LEU A 171 12.16 -15.24 -7.14
N LYS A 172 13.06 -14.40 -6.65
CA LYS A 172 13.92 -13.57 -7.50
C LYS A 172 14.77 -14.42 -8.44
N ASN A 173 15.35 -15.50 -7.92
CA ASN A 173 16.17 -16.43 -8.72
C ASN A 173 15.31 -17.21 -9.71
N TYR A 174 14.10 -17.63 -9.33
CA TYR A 174 13.20 -18.35 -10.19
C TYR A 174 12.74 -17.52 -11.40
N TYR A 175 12.27 -16.30 -11.14
CA TYR A 175 11.78 -15.41 -12.21
C TYR A 175 12.90 -14.72 -12.98
N ASN A 176 14.07 -14.61 -12.40
CA ASN A 176 15.20 -13.83 -12.93
C ASN A 176 14.79 -12.41 -13.36
N LYS A 177 13.93 -11.77 -12.58
CA LYS A 177 13.36 -10.44 -12.81
C LYS A 177 13.19 -9.68 -11.50
N PRO A 178 13.22 -8.33 -11.55
CA PRO A 178 12.78 -7.53 -10.42
C PRO A 178 11.33 -7.89 -10.07
N CYS A 179 11.08 -8.22 -8.81
CA CYS A 179 9.72 -8.56 -8.40
C CYS A 179 9.35 -8.04 -7.02
N LEU A 180 8.07 -7.70 -6.88
CA LEU A 180 7.41 -7.36 -5.65
C LEU A 180 6.39 -8.42 -5.30
N MET A 181 6.19 -8.65 -4.02
CA MET A 181 5.18 -9.57 -3.51
C MET A 181 4.25 -8.81 -2.58
N ALA A 182 2.95 -8.98 -2.75
CA ALA A 182 1.93 -8.39 -1.89
C ALA A 182 1.02 -9.45 -1.28
N THR A 183 0.43 -9.12 -0.13
CA THR A 183 -0.63 -9.92 0.48
C THR A 183 -2.00 -9.43 0.04
N SER A 184 -2.97 -10.34 0.00
CA SER A 184 -4.35 -10.05 -0.37
C SER A 184 -5.32 -10.61 0.66
N LEU A 185 -6.22 -9.75 1.18
CA LEU A 185 -7.26 -10.13 2.14
C LEU A 185 -8.41 -10.86 1.49
N TYR A 186 -8.69 -10.53 0.23
CA TYR A 186 -9.79 -11.11 -0.54
C TYR A 186 -9.25 -11.66 -1.85
N GLY A 187 -9.54 -12.90 -2.16
CA GLY A 187 -9.25 -13.48 -3.44
C GLY A 187 -10.53 -13.77 -4.17
N ASN A 188 -10.74 -13.17 -5.28
CA ASN A 188 -11.83 -13.30 -6.24
C ASN A 188 -13.28 -13.26 -5.69
N GLN A 189 -14.25 -13.37 -6.61
CA GLN A 189 -15.69 -13.18 -6.45
C GLN A 189 -16.38 -13.95 -5.31
N LEU A 190 -15.70 -14.90 -4.67
CA LEU A 190 -16.26 -15.76 -3.63
C LEU A 190 -15.77 -15.45 -2.21
N ARG A 191 -15.14 -14.28 -1.97
CA ARG A 191 -14.61 -13.87 -0.66
C ARG A 191 -13.64 -14.88 -0.03
N LYS A 192 -13.12 -15.83 -0.78
CA LYS A 192 -12.05 -16.72 -0.36
C LYS A 192 -10.74 -16.11 -0.79
N GLY A 193 -10.40 -15.00 -0.16
CA GLY A 193 -9.20 -14.22 -0.28
C GLY A 193 -7.98 -15.08 -0.17
N ASN A 194 -6.90 -14.58 0.23
CA ASN A 194 -5.81 -15.35 0.75
C ASN A 194 -4.84 -15.75 -0.34
N SER A 195 -4.24 -14.72 -0.88
CA SER A 195 -3.24 -14.92 -1.92
C SER A 195 -2.01 -14.09 -1.61
N LEU A 196 -0.86 -14.61 -2.00
CA LEU A 196 0.29 -13.81 -2.33
C LEU A 196 0.17 -13.39 -3.80
N ILE A 197 0.37 -12.13 -4.07
CA ILE A 197 0.36 -11.56 -5.41
C ILE A 197 1.79 -11.20 -5.76
N ILE A 198 2.30 -11.70 -6.88
CA ILE A 198 3.64 -11.44 -7.36
C ILE A 198 3.53 -10.53 -8.57
N PHE A 199 4.20 -9.37 -8.51
CA PHE A 199 4.33 -8.44 -9.63
C PHE A 199 5.73 -8.59 -10.20
N LEU A 200 5.82 -9.07 -11.44
CA LEU A 200 7.08 -9.09 -12.19
C LEU A 200 7.21 -7.76 -12.92
N LEU A 201 8.32 -7.09 -12.69
CA LEU A 201 8.58 -5.78 -13.27
C LEU A 201 9.55 -5.89 -14.45
N ASN A 202 9.53 -4.88 -15.33
CA ASN A 202 10.59 -4.70 -16.33
C ASN A 202 11.93 -4.34 -15.64
N ASP A 203 13.03 -4.36 -16.37
CA ASP A 203 14.36 -4.12 -15.82
C ASP A 203 14.50 -2.71 -15.23
N GLU A 204 13.86 -1.71 -15.84
CA GLU A 204 13.76 -0.35 -15.32
C GLU A 204 12.82 -0.21 -14.11
N GLN A 205 12.05 -1.26 -13.80
CA GLN A 205 11.15 -1.32 -12.65
C GLN A 205 10.06 -0.22 -12.68
N THR A 206 9.59 0.11 -13.86
CA THR A 206 8.58 1.15 -14.10
C THR A 206 7.29 0.63 -14.72
N VAL A 207 7.26 -0.66 -15.09
CA VAL A 207 6.12 -1.34 -15.71
C VAL A 207 5.94 -2.71 -15.09
N VAL A 208 4.70 -3.07 -14.78
CA VAL A 208 4.32 -4.43 -14.41
C VAL A 208 4.15 -5.24 -15.70
N GLN A 209 5.01 -6.24 -15.90
CA GLN A 209 4.97 -7.13 -17.06
C GLN A 209 4.00 -8.31 -16.87
N SER A 210 3.93 -8.82 -15.63
CA SER A 210 3.08 -9.94 -15.28
C SER A 210 2.65 -9.86 -13.82
N VAL A 211 1.45 -10.39 -13.54
CA VAL A 211 0.93 -10.55 -12.19
C VAL A 211 0.57 -12.00 -11.98
N GLU A 212 1.18 -12.63 -11.00
CA GLU A 212 0.86 -13.98 -10.60
C GLU A 212 0.19 -14.00 -9.23
N LYS A 213 -0.62 -15.02 -9.00
CA LYS A 213 -1.38 -15.16 -7.77
C LYS A 213 -1.22 -16.55 -7.19
N ILE A 214 -0.59 -16.62 -6.04
CA ILE A 214 -0.45 -17.86 -5.28
C ILE A 214 -1.56 -17.90 -4.23
N LYS A 215 -2.50 -18.79 -4.40
CA LYS A 215 -3.60 -18.98 -3.46
C LYS A 215 -3.08 -19.70 -2.21
N ILE A 216 -3.35 -19.12 -1.04
CA ILE A 216 -3.08 -19.75 0.24
C ILE A 216 -4.41 -20.04 0.91
N ASN A 217 -4.78 -21.31 1.01
CA ASN A 217 -6.10 -21.70 1.47
C ASN A 217 -6.39 -21.28 2.91
N ASP A 218 -7.59 -20.77 3.15
CA ASP A 218 -8.21 -20.52 4.46
C ASP A 218 -7.49 -19.54 5.41
N LEU A 219 -6.58 -18.71 4.87
CA LEU A 219 -5.91 -17.67 5.65
C LEU A 219 -6.25 -16.27 5.11
N VAL A 220 -6.71 -15.37 5.95
CA VAL A 220 -6.79 -13.94 5.64
C VAL A 220 -5.43 -13.33 5.93
N ILE A 221 -4.58 -13.23 4.90
CA ILE A 221 -3.20 -12.79 5.04
C ILE A 221 -3.17 -11.28 5.13
N ARG A 222 -2.66 -10.74 6.24
CA ARG A 222 -2.60 -9.31 6.48
C ARG A 222 -1.23 -8.74 6.16
N HIS A 223 -0.18 -9.22 6.79
CA HIS A 223 1.15 -8.66 6.67
C HIS A 223 2.21 -9.73 6.50
N PHE A 224 3.31 -9.34 5.87
CA PHE A 224 4.57 -10.05 5.97
C PHE A 224 5.21 -9.78 7.33
N VAL A 225 5.95 -10.75 7.86
CA VAL A 225 6.88 -10.51 8.95
C VAL A 225 8.12 -9.83 8.38
N THR A 226 8.50 -8.72 8.97
CA THR A 226 9.58 -7.87 8.51
C THR A 226 10.53 -7.53 9.65
N ASP A 227 11.71 -7.05 9.31
CA ASP A 227 12.63 -6.46 10.28
C ASP A 227 12.17 -5.03 10.68
N ARG A 228 12.96 -4.38 11.54
CA ARG A 228 12.68 -3.01 12.02
C ARG A 228 12.70 -1.95 10.93
N GLN A 229 13.22 -2.26 9.73
CA GLN A 229 13.27 -1.35 8.58
C GLN A 229 12.20 -1.67 7.53
N ASN A 230 11.26 -2.55 7.90
CA ASN A 230 10.20 -3.06 7.03
C ASN A 230 10.71 -3.87 5.83
N ARG A 231 11.88 -4.49 5.93
CA ARG A 231 12.38 -5.44 4.93
C ARG A 231 11.83 -6.82 5.25
N LEU A 232 11.46 -7.57 4.22
CA LEU A 232 10.97 -8.93 4.37
C LEU A 232 11.96 -9.78 5.18
N TYR A 233 11.47 -10.42 6.22
CA TYR A 233 12.25 -11.41 6.93
C TYR A 233 12.24 -12.72 6.15
N GLU A 234 13.43 -13.17 5.77
CA GLU A 234 13.67 -14.42 5.05
C GLU A 234 14.55 -15.33 5.91
N ASP A 235 14.11 -16.55 6.12
CA ASP A 235 14.84 -17.56 6.91
C ASP A 235 16.00 -18.15 6.08
N THR A 236 16.88 -18.86 6.74
CA THR A 236 18.05 -19.51 6.10
C THR A 236 17.68 -20.54 5.04
N ASP A 237 16.47 -21.10 5.12
CA ASP A 237 15.92 -22.03 4.11
C ASP A 237 15.13 -21.32 2.99
N GLY A 238 15.15 -19.99 2.93
CA GLY A 238 14.41 -19.18 1.95
C GLY A 238 12.91 -19.02 2.27
N SER A 239 12.46 -19.52 3.42
CA SER A 239 11.07 -19.35 3.86
C SER A 239 10.82 -17.93 4.33
N ILE A 240 9.58 -17.48 4.18
CA ILE A 240 9.08 -16.22 4.72
C ILE A 240 7.99 -16.47 5.76
N TYR A 241 7.61 -15.43 6.48
CA TYR A 241 6.54 -15.51 7.46
C TYR A 241 5.47 -14.47 7.16
N ILE A 242 4.21 -14.89 7.35
CA ILE A 242 3.03 -14.05 7.17
C ILE A 242 2.18 -14.07 8.44
N SER A 243 1.52 -12.95 8.72
CA SER A 243 0.46 -12.91 9.73
C SER A 243 -0.91 -13.09 9.08
N ALA A 244 -1.75 -13.91 9.70
CA ALA A 244 -3.13 -14.13 9.29
C ALA A 244 -4.09 -13.75 10.41
N ASP A 245 -5.20 -13.08 10.03
CA ASP A 245 -6.22 -12.63 10.97
C ASP A 245 -6.75 -13.79 11.81
N LYS A 246 -6.77 -13.61 13.12
CA LYS A 246 -7.32 -14.56 14.12
C LYS A 246 -6.65 -15.94 14.13
N LYS A 247 -5.59 -16.16 13.35
CA LYS A 247 -4.92 -17.47 13.25
C LYS A 247 -3.44 -17.46 13.64
N GLY A 248 -2.77 -16.29 13.64
CA GLY A 248 -1.38 -16.15 14.08
C GLY A 248 -0.39 -15.99 12.93
N ILE A 249 0.84 -16.46 13.13
CA ILE A 249 1.95 -16.36 12.18
C ILE A 249 2.20 -17.72 11.55
N PHE A 250 2.38 -17.73 10.24
CA PHE A 250 2.62 -18.91 9.43
C PHE A 250 3.94 -18.81 8.67
N LYS A 251 4.69 -19.90 8.67
CA LYS A 251 5.88 -20.06 7.82
C LYS A 251 5.43 -20.52 6.44
N ILE A 252 5.88 -19.83 5.40
CA ILE A 252 5.63 -20.16 4.00
C ILE A 252 6.95 -20.64 3.40
N LYS A 253 6.94 -21.90 2.97
CA LYS A 253 8.03 -22.50 2.21
C LYS A 253 7.69 -22.48 0.73
N PHE A 254 8.67 -22.14 -0.09
CA PHE A 254 8.57 -22.20 -1.55
C PHE A 254 9.23 -23.52 -2.03
N GLU A 255 8.63 -24.66 -1.64
CA GLU A 255 9.04 -25.96 -2.11
C GLU A 255 8.44 -26.18 -3.53
N ASP A 256 9.26 -26.65 -4.47
CA ASP A 256 8.83 -27.03 -5.84
C ASP A 256 8.47 -25.91 -6.85
N PHE A 257 9.03 -24.71 -6.71
CA PHE A 257 9.17 -23.84 -7.89
C PHE A 257 10.24 -24.36 -8.87
N ARG A 258 10.58 -25.63 -8.81
CA ARG A 258 11.41 -26.27 -9.84
C ARG A 258 10.55 -26.54 -11.04
N VAL A 259 10.96 -25.94 -12.14
CA VAL A 259 10.41 -26.14 -13.49
C VAL A 259 10.06 -27.60 -13.73
N LYS A 260 8.80 -27.87 -14.05
CA LYS A 260 8.43 -29.00 -14.86
C LYS A 260 8.61 -28.65 -16.31
#